data_6919388b003055a827d46f3267fbe3e2
#
_entry.id   6919388b003055a827d46f3267fbe3e2
#
_cell.length_a   1.000
_cell.length_b   1.000
_cell.length_c   1.000
_cell.angle_alpha   90.00
_cell.angle_beta   90.00
_cell.angle_gamma   90.00
#
_symmetry.space_group_name_H-M   'P 1'
#
loop_
_entity.id
_entity.type
_entity.pdbx_description
1 polymer ?
#
loop_
_entity_poly.entity_id
_entity_poly.type
_entity_poly.pdbx_seq_one_letter_code
_entity_poly.pdbx_strand_id
1 'polypeptide(L)'
;TDIFQKYALSPPKTFQDLLHACEVLKGDKQIESPISWPAKKGQPLATSFILAMANYGKPYVNLRYIGKNIYDLDVEKILLKANFLSDASFEAAKMLKKLTLYSPNELSAHSNDECVEYYSQGKSAMAMNWSSRAHLFELNEASPAYKKTGYLPRPAGNSSFQVSPIGGFSLGIPSNISPEKIPFVMKNIRNFVSPEFIKYYIEHGSLSSPVFSVVNDPEVRALSPIFNEIDKMEKEEKIIEWARYPLPTYSNIIEDVGHKIYEYIFLNKDLETTLKSCQQSAQKYLN
;
A
#
# COMPACT_ATOMS: atom_id res chain seq x y z
N THR A 1 -10.15 10.15 -13.59
CA THR A 1 -9.67 11.36 -14.33
C THR A 1 -10.78 12.35 -14.62
N ASP A 2 -11.96 11.92 -15.07
CA ASP A 2 -13.10 12.77 -15.43
C ASP A 2 -13.58 13.65 -14.26
N ILE A 3 -13.68 13.10 -13.04
CA ILE A 3 -14.07 13.86 -11.84
C ILE A 3 -13.04 14.96 -11.55
N PHE A 4 -11.74 14.66 -11.64
CA PHE A 4 -10.68 15.65 -11.42
C PHE A 4 -10.72 16.76 -12.50
N GLN A 5 -10.98 16.41 -13.75
CA GLN A 5 -11.16 17.38 -14.84
C GLN A 5 -12.38 18.28 -14.61
N LYS A 6 -13.51 17.71 -14.18
CA LYS A 6 -14.72 18.46 -13.84
C LYS A 6 -14.48 19.58 -12.82
N TYR A 7 -13.63 19.35 -11.84
CA TYR A 7 -13.31 20.30 -10.77
C TYR A 7 -11.98 21.03 -10.99
N ALA A 8 -11.34 20.91 -12.14
CA ALA A 8 -10.02 21.45 -12.44
C ALA A 8 -8.96 21.11 -11.38
N LEU A 9 -9.05 19.93 -10.78
CA LEU A 9 -8.13 19.46 -9.78
C LEU A 9 -6.87 18.87 -10.41
N SER A 10 -5.71 19.25 -9.86
CA SER A 10 -4.45 18.58 -10.17
C SER A 10 -4.31 17.27 -9.38
N PRO A 11 -3.60 16.26 -9.92
CA PRO A 11 -3.26 15.05 -9.17
C PRO A 11 -2.51 15.38 -7.87
N PRO A 12 -2.94 14.88 -6.70
CA PRO A 12 -2.34 15.22 -5.42
C PRO A 12 -0.93 14.67 -5.27
N LYS A 13 0.05 15.53 -5.03
CA LYS A 13 1.45 15.17 -4.80
C LYS A 13 1.78 15.08 -3.31
N THR A 14 1.07 15.83 -2.49
CA THR A 14 1.23 15.87 -1.03
C THR A 14 -0.05 15.45 -0.31
N PHE A 15 0.06 15.11 0.98
CA PHE A 15 -1.13 14.90 1.80
C PHE A 15 -1.99 16.17 1.95
N GLN A 16 -1.40 17.33 1.83
CA GLN A 16 -2.15 18.58 1.78
C GLN A 16 -2.98 18.69 0.50
N ASP A 17 -2.38 18.39 -0.66
CA ASP A 17 -3.12 18.36 -1.94
C ASP A 17 -4.25 17.34 -1.90
N LEU A 18 -3.98 16.16 -1.30
CA LEU A 18 -4.99 15.11 -1.13
C LEU A 18 -6.18 15.60 -0.30
N LEU A 19 -5.92 16.23 0.85
CA LEU A 19 -6.98 16.77 1.70
C LEU A 19 -7.72 17.92 1.03
N HIS A 20 -7.02 18.76 0.26
CA HIS A 20 -7.66 19.80 -0.55
C HIS A 20 -8.59 19.22 -1.62
N ALA A 21 -8.12 18.21 -2.35
CA ALA A 21 -8.96 17.50 -3.33
C ALA A 21 -10.18 16.85 -2.65
N CYS A 22 -10.01 16.24 -1.49
CA CYS A 22 -11.12 15.68 -0.72
C CYS A 22 -12.14 16.75 -0.31
N GLU A 23 -11.70 17.92 0.14
CA GLU A 23 -12.59 19.03 0.52
C GLU A 23 -13.42 19.53 -0.66
N VAL A 24 -12.79 19.71 -1.82
CA VAL A 24 -13.47 20.13 -3.06
C VAL A 24 -14.51 19.08 -3.50
N LEU A 25 -14.16 17.80 -3.39
CA LEU A 25 -15.00 16.69 -3.86
C LEU A 25 -16.13 16.30 -2.88
N LYS A 26 -16.07 16.75 -1.63
CA LYS A 26 -17.05 16.38 -0.58
C LYS A 26 -18.49 16.70 -0.92
N GLY A 27 -18.71 17.69 -1.78
CA GLY A 27 -20.05 18.11 -2.21
C GLY A 27 -20.53 17.48 -3.52
N ASP A 28 -19.75 16.63 -4.18
CA ASP A 28 -20.15 15.99 -5.43
C ASP A 28 -21.18 14.90 -5.17
N LYS A 29 -22.37 15.05 -5.79
CA LYS A 29 -23.49 14.12 -5.64
C LYS A 29 -23.31 12.81 -6.45
N GLN A 30 -22.27 12.72 -7.26
CA GLN A 30 -21.98 11.52 -8.08
C GLN A 30 -21.17 10.47 -7.31
N ILE A 31 -20.61 10.84 -6.15
CA ILE A 31 -19.83 9.96 -5.30
C ILE A 31 -20.39 9.98 -3.87
N GLU A 32 -20.22 8.87 -3.17
CA GLU A 32 -20.63 8.78 -1.76
C GLU A 32 -19.54 9.36 -0.83
N SER A 33 -18.28 9.26 -1.23
CA SER A 33 -17.14 9.83 -0.49
C SER A 33 -15.98 10.22 -1.41
N PRO A 34 -15.20 11.25 -1.07
CA PRO A 34 -14.01 11.63 -1.82
C PRO A 34 -12.96 10.54 -1.95
N ILE A 35 -12.74 9.75 -0.90
CA ILE A 35 -11.67 8.76 -0.86
C ILE A 35 -12.03 7.52 -0.05
N SER A 36 -11.57 6.34 -0.50
CA SER A 36 -11.54 5.10 0.26
C SER A 36 -10.10 4.61 0.45
N TRP A 37 -9.79 4.05 1.63
CA TRP A 37 -8.47 3.55 1.97
C TRP A 37 -8.55 2.46 3.04
N PRO A 38 -7.57 1.52 3.15
CA PRO A 38 -7.62 0.43 4.10
C PRO A 38 -7.49 0.92 5.54
N ALA A 39 -8.58 0.82 6.31
CA ALA A 39 -8.68 1.31 7.67
C ALA A 39 -9.27 0.30 8.67
N LYS A 40 -9.56 -0.91 8.22
CA LYS A 40 -10.00 -2.00 9.10
C LYS A 40 -8.99 -2.24 10.20
N LYS A 41 -9.50 -2.45 11.42
CA LYS A 41 -8.69 -2.71 12.61
C LYS A 41 -7.66 -3.82 12.37
N GLY A 42 -6.44 -3.63 12.89
CA GLY A 42 -5.32 -4.57 12.71
C GLY A 42 -4.44 -4.22 11.51
N GLN A 43 -3.95 -5.21 10.80
CA GLN A 43 -2.97 -5.07 9.73
C GLN A 43 -3.33 -4.06 8.63
N PRO A 44 -4.57 -3.95 8.11
CA PRO A 44 -4.88 -2.98 7.05
C PRO A 44 -4.63 -1.54 7.48
N LEU A 45 -5.11 -1.16 8.66
CA LEU A 45 -4.91 0.18 9.21
C LEU A 45 -3.44 0.45 9.54
N ALA A 46 -2.75 -0.53 10.16
CA ALA A 46 -1.34 -0.41 10.47
C ALA A 46 -0.50 -0.19 9.21
N THR A 47 -0.79 -0.92 8.13
CA THR A 47 -0.11 -0.74 6.83
C THR A 47 -0.32 0.68 6.30
N SER A 48 -1.54 1.20 6.33
CA SER A 48 -1.83 2.58 5.95
C SER A 48 -1.03 3.58 6.79
N PHE A 49 -0.91 3.33 8.09
CA PHE A 49 -0.19 4.19 9.03
C PHE A 49 1.33 4.18 8.81
N ILE A 50 1.97 2.99 8.74
CA ILE A 50 3.43 2.92 8.52
C ILE A 50 3.85 3.47 7.16
N LEU A 51 3.01 3.31 6.13
CA LEU A 51 3.26 3.89 4.82
C LEU A 51 3.09 5.42 4.82
N ALA A 52 2.16 5.95 5.60
CA ALA A 52 2.06 7.39 5.81
C ALA A 52 3.30 7.92 6.55
N MET A 53 3.77 7.24 7.61
CA MET A 53 5.02 7.58 8.31
C MET A 53 6.21 7.63 7.35
N ALA A 54 6.34 6.63 6.48
CA ALA A 54 7.41 6.59 5.47
C ALA A 54 7.34 7.82 4.55
N ASN A 55 6.15 8.25 4.14
CA ASN A 55 5.95 9.44 3.31
C ASN A 55 6.13 10.77 4.08
N TYR A 56 6.15 10.74 5.41
CA TYR A 56 6.65 11.82 6.26
C TYR A 56 8.17 11.70 6.56
N GLY A 57 8.85 10.78 5.87
CA GLY A 57 10.31 10.65 5.87
C GLY A 57 10.92 9.77 6.97
N LYS A 58 10.10 9.02 7.71
CA LYS A 58 10.61 8.12 8.76
C LYS A 58 9.97 6.73 8.70
N PRO A 59 10.77 5.66 8.69
CA PRO A 59 10.27 4.30 8.82
C PRO A 59 9.78 4.02 10.24
N TYR A 60 8.93 3.01 10.39
CA TYR A 60 8.41 2.58 11.70
C TYR A 60 9.46 1.86 12.57
N VAL A 61 10.52 1.35 11.95
CA VAL A 61 11.71 0.80 12.61
C VAL A 61 12.93 1.54 12.10
N ASN A 62 13.80 1.97 12.99
CA ASN A 62 15.03 2.67 12.63
C ASN A 62 16.08 1.62 12.26
N LEU A 63 16.17 1.27 10.97
CA LEU A 63 17.25 0.47 10.41
C LEU A 63 18.45 1.35 10.12
N ARG A 64 19.59 0.99 10.66
CA ARG A 64 20.84 1.53 10.16
C ARG A 64 21.25 0.69 8.95
N TYR A 65 21.17 1.26 7.78
CA TYR A 65 21.60 0.61 6.53
C TYR A 65 23.08 0.23 6.65
N ILE A 66 23.39 -1.05 6.57
CA ILE A 66 24.77 -1.57 6.53
C ILE A 66 24.96 -2.26 5.18
N GLY A 67 25.02 -1.49 4.10
CA GLY A 67 25.25 -2.04 2.76
C GLY A 67 24.19 -1.68 1.72
N LYS A 68 24.44 -2.09 0.47
CA LYS A 68 23.56 -1.80 -0.66
C LYS A 68 22.35 -2.73 -0.77
N ASN A 69 22.31 -3.83 -0.02
CA ASN A 69 21.24 -4.82 -0.05
C ASN A 69 20.63 -5.04 1.33
N ILE A 70 19.32 -5.03 1.40
CA ILE A 70 18.51 -5.40 2.56
C ILE A 70 18.84 -6.83 3.09
N TYR A 71 19.34 -7.71 2.21
CA TYR A 71 19.69 -9.09 2.50
C TYR A 71 21.05 -9.26 3.19
N ASP A 72 21.86 -8.18 3.24
CA ASP A 72 23.16 -8.14 3.96
C ASP A 72 22.97 -7.76 5.44
N LEU A 73 21.74 -7.87 5.95
CA LEU A 73 21.43 -7.67 7.36
C LEU A 73 22.07 -8.77 8.20
N ASP A 74 23.26 -8.50 8.72
CA ASP A 74 23.82 -9.27 9.84
C ASP A 74 22.99 -8.96 11.08
N VAL A 75 21.92 -9.75 11.28
CA VAL A 75 20.92 -9.55 12.30
C VAL A 75 21.53 -9.53 13.71
N GLU A 76 22.68 -10.19 13.91
CA GLU A 76 23.39 -10.25 15.19
C GLU A 76 24.04 -8.91 15.60
N LYS A 77 24.21 -7.98 14.65
CA LYS A 77 24.88 -6.68 14.89
C LYS A 77 23.96 -5.48 14.81
N ILE A 78 22.65 -5.67 14.56
CA ILE A 78 21.72 -4.56 14.36
C ILE A 78 20.80 -4.42 15.55
N LEU A 79 20.97 -3.35 16.30
CA LEU A 79 19.98 -2.89 17.26
C LEU A 79 18.82 -2.23 16.51
N LEU A 80 17.74 -2.99 16.35
CA LEU A 80 16.48 -2.48 15.79
C LEU A 80 15.78 -1.64 16.85
N LYS A 81 15.38 -0.42 16.48
CA LYS A 81 14.58 0.46 17.35
C LYS A 81 13.27 0.79 16.69
N ALA A 82 12.18 0.58 17.40
CA ALA A 82 10.89 1.11 17.01
C ALA A 82 10.93 2.64 16.95
N ASN A 83 10.17 3.25 16.04
CA ASN A 83 10.24 4.68 15.75
C ASN A 83 8.85 5.35 15.77
N PHE A 84 7.96 4.88 16.65
CA PHE A 84 6.60 5.40 16.74
C PHE A 84 6.47 6.71 17.54
N LEU A 85 7.55 7.22 18.12
CA LEU A 85 7.59 8.53 18.80
C LEU A 85 8.24 9.63 17.96
N SER A 86 8.41 9.39 16.65
CA SER A 86 8.91 10.39 15.70
C SER A 86 7.82 11.37 15.29
N ASP A 87 8.21 12.59 14.88
CA ASP A 87 7.28 13.58 14.31
C ASP A 87 6.46 13.00 13.14
N ALA A 88 7.09 12.15 12.31
CA ALA A 88 6.42 11.47 11.21
C ALA A 88 5.25 10.61 11.68
N SER A 89 5.35 9.96 12.84
CA SER A 89 4.27 9.16 13.42
C SER A 89 3.11 10.03 13.87
N PHE A 90 3.41 11.15 14.52
CA PHE A 90 2.38 12.11 14.95
C PHE A 90 1.63 12.69 13.75
N GLU A 91 2.36 13.14 12.73
CA GLU A 91 1.76 13.74 11.53
C GLU A 91 0.98 12.70 10.71
N ALA A 92 1.50 11.48 10.55
CA ALA A 92 0.80 10.41 9.86
C ALA A 92 -0.52 10.03 10.55
N ALA A 93 -0.52 9.90 11.87
CA ALA A 93 -1.72 9.57 12.63
C ALA A 93 -2.78 10.68 12.54
N LYS A 94 -2.37 11.96 12.70
CA LYS A 94 -3.25 13.12 12.55
C LYS A 94 -3.85 13.21 11.15
N MET A 95 -3.03 12.99 10.12
CA MET A 95 -3.44 13.01 8.73
C MET A 95 -4.49 11.93 8.45
N LEU A 96 -4.23 10.68 8.87
CA LEU A 96 -5.18 9.59 8.68
C LEU A 96 -6.49 9.85 9.43
N LYS A 97 -6.43 10.37 10.65
CA LYS A 97 -7.64 10.77 11.40
C LYS A 97 -8.43 11.86 10.65
N LYS A 98 -7.75 12.87 10.11
CA LYS A 98 -8.40 13.90 9.29
C LYS A 98 -9.01 13.32 8.02
N LEU A 99 -8.35 12.34 7.41
CA LEU A 99 -8.82 11.70 6.17
C LEU A 99 -10.14 10.93 6.37
N THR A 100 -10.43 10.44 7.59
CA THR A 100 -11.74 9.78 7.89
C THR A 100 -12.93 10.70 7.63
N LEU A 101 -12.78 12.03 7.73
CA LEU A 101 -13.85 13.00 7.49
C LEU A 101 -14.32 13.06 6.02
N TYR A 102 -13.55 12.45 5.11
CA TYR A 102 -13.78 12.41 3.67
C TYR A 102 -13.98 11.00 3.14
N SER A 103 -14.11 10.05 4.04
CA SER A 103 -14.15 8.62 3.74
C SER A 103 -15.55 8.05 3.99
N PRO A 104 -15.86 6.84 3.51
CA PRO A 104 -17.15 6.18 3.80
C PRO A 104 -17.44 6.07 5.31
N ASN A 105 -18.70 6.11 5.67
CA ASN A 105 -19.11 5.94 7.08
C ASN A 105 -18.66 4.60 7.66
N GLU A 106 -18.65 3.55 6.84
CA GLU A 106 -18.20 2.19 7.17
C GLU A 106 -16.68 1.97 6.98
N LEU A 107 -15.89 3.03 6.84
CA LEU A 107 -14.45 2.96 6.59
C LEU A 107 -13.71 2.02 7.55
N SER A 108 -14.13 1.96 8.81
CA SER A 108 -13.52 1.06 9.82
C SER A 108 -13.67 -0.44 9.52
N ALA A 109 -14.51 -0.81 8.56
CA ALA A 109 -14.66 -2.16 8.04
C ALA A 109 -13.85 -2.40 6.75
N HIS A 110 -13.33 -1.33 6.11
CA HIS A 110 -12.63 -1.45 4.84
C HIS A 110 -11.20 -2.01 4.99
N SER A 111 -10.98 -3.22 4.50
CA SER A 111 -9.66 -3.75 4.16
C SER A 111 -9.26 -3.31 2.75
N ASN A 112 -8.25 -3.96 2.16
CA ASN A 112 -7.88 -3.66 0.77
C ASN A 112 -8.98 -4.04 -0.22
N ASP A 113 -9.73 -5.10 0.06
CA ASP A 113 -10.77 -5.61 -0.85
C ASP A 113 -11.98 -4.68 -0.86
N GLU A 114 -12.53 -4.35 0.28
CA GLU A 114 -13.68 -3.44 0.38
C GLU A 114 -13.34 -2.05 -0.17
N CYS A 115 -12.12 -1.58 0.06
CA CYS A 115 -11.65 -0.30 -0.44
C CYS A 115 -11.65 -0.23 -1.98
N VAL A 116 -11.10 -1.25 -2.65
CA VAL A 116 -11.03 -1.26 -4.10
C VAL A 116 -12.39 -1.55 -4.74
N GLU A 117 -13.20 -2.40 -4.12
CA GLU A 117 -14.56 -2.65 -4.56
C GLU A 117 -15.41 -1.38 -4.51
N TYR A 118 -15.35 -0.63 -3.42
CA TYR A 118 -16.02 0.66 -3.27
C TYR A 118 -15.63 1.66 -4.36
N TYR A 119 -14.33 1.72 -4.70
CA TYR A 119 -13.84 2.54 -5.82
C TYR A 119 -14.32 2.03 -7.17
N SER A 120 -14.27 0.72 -7.42
CA SER A 120 -14.67 0.11 -8.69
C SER A 120 -16.17 0.29 -8.97
N GLN A 121 -16.98 0.45 -7.93
CA GLN A 121 -18.41 0.79 -8.01
C GLN A 121 -18.67 2.29 -8.26
N GLY A 122 -17.63 3.12 -8.39
CA GLY A 122 -17.76 4.56 -8.59
C GLY A 122 -18.21 5.34 -7.36
N LYS A 123 -18.20 4.72 -6.16
CA LYS A 123 -18.65 5.34 -4.91
C LYS A 123 -17.64 6.32 -4.32
N SER A 124 -16.36 6.22 -4.69
CA SER A 124 -15.34 7.19 -4.33
C SER A 124 -14.57 7.70 -5.54
N ALA A 125 -14.12 8.96 -5.49
CA ALA A 125 -13.31 9.57 -6.52
C ALA A 125 -11.85 9.10 -6.49
N MET A 126 -11.37 8.69 -5.32
CA MET A 126 -10.00 8.25 -5.09
C MET A 126 -9.97 6.98 -4.24
N ALA A 127 -8.91 6.17 -4.43
CA ALA A 127 -8.62 5.06 -3.54
C ALA A 127 -7.11 4.94 -3.30
N MET A 128 -6.71 4.56 -2.09
CA MET A 128 -5.35 4.11 -1.82
C MET A 128 -5.35 2.58 -1.73
N ASN A 129 -4.67 1.93 -2.67
CA ASN A 129 -4.66 0.47 -2.71
C ASN A 129 -3.40 -0.09 -3.41
N TRP A 130 -3.31 -1.40 -3.49
CA TRP A 130 -2.29 -2.13 -4.23
C TRP A 130 -2.58 -2.12 -5.73
N SER A 131 -1.54 -1.90 -6.55
CA SER A 131 -1.63 -1.87 -8.01
C SER A 131 -2.22 -3.16 -8.60
N SER A 132 -1.93 -4.31 -8.02
CA SER A 132 -2.46 -5.61 -8.45
C SER A 132 -4.00 -5.70 -8.45
N ARG A 133 -4.68 -4.84 -7.70
CA ARG A 133 -6.13 -4.79 -7.60
C ARG A 133 -6.81 -3.98 -8.71
N ALA A 134 -6.05 -3.27 -9.51
CA ALA A 134 -6.59 -2.41 -10.58
C ALA A 134 -7.39 -3.19 -11.65
N HIS A 135 -7.19 -4.51 -11.76
CA HIS A 135 -7.97 -5.34 -12.67
C HIS A 135 -9.49 -5.26 -12.44
N LEU A 136 -9.93 -5.01 -11.20
CA LEU A 136 -11.35 -4.90 -10.84
C LEU A 136 -12.09 -3.77 -11.55
N PHE A 137 -11.37 -2.77 -12.07
CA PHE A 137 -11.96 -1.66 -12.81
C PHE A 137 -11.28 -1.40 -14.16
N GLU A 138 -10.02 -1.80 -14.36
CA GLU A 138 -9.35 -1.65 -15.66
C GLU A 138 -9.75 -2.73 -16.68
N LEU A 139 -10.11 -3.92 -16.20
CA LEU A 139 -10.56 -5.05 -17.04
C LEU A 139 -12.09 -5.27 -16.96
N ASN A 140 -12.82 -4.47 -16.20
CA ASN A 140 -14.26 -4.58 -16.00
C ASN A 140 -14.99 -3.42 -16.68
N GLU A 141 -15.54 -3.64 -17.84
CA GLU A 141 -16.28 -2.64 -18.62
C GLU A 141 -17.55 -2.12 -17.91
N ALA A 142 -18.11 -2.90 -16.99
CA ALA A 142 -19.27 -2.48 -16.21
C ALA A 142 -18.90 -1.52 -15.07
N SER A 143 -17.62 -1.37 -14.74
CA SER A 143 -17.17 -0.43 -13.71
C SER A 143 -17.28 1.01 -14.16
N PRO A 144 -17.90 1.92 -13.38
CA PRO A 144 -17.85 3.36 -13.65
C PRO A 144 -16.43 3.94 -13.74
N ALA A 145 -15.43 3.27 -13.15
CA ALA A 145 -14.03 3.65 -13.18
C ALA A 145 -13.25 3.07 -14.40
N TYR A 146 -13.88 2.24 -15.24
CA TYR A 146 -13.26 1.61 -16.40
C TYR A 146 -12.59 2.64 -17.31
N LYS A 147 -11.28 2.46 -17.58
CA LYS A 147 -10.46 3.35 -18.41
C LYS A 147 -10.45 4.83 -18.00
N LYS A 148 -10.88 5.15 -16.76
CA LYS A 148 -10.94 6.54 -16.23
C LYS A 148 -10.03 6.76 -15.06
N THR A 149 -9.24 5.78 -14.68
CA THR A 149 -8.34 5.86 -13.52
C THR A 149 -6.99 6.46 -13.91
N GLY A 150 -6.51 7.41 -13.12
CA GLY A 150 -5.13 7.87 -13.12
C GLY A 150 -4.40 7.28 -11.91
N TYR A 151 -3.10 7.01 -12.06
CA TYR A 151 -2.29 6.39 -11.04
C TYR A 151 -1.22 7.35 -10.54
N LEU A 152 -0.90 7.30 -9.27
CA LEU A 152 0.05 8.18 -8.60
C LEU A 152 0.83 7.40 -7.55
N PRO A 153 2.07 7.77 -7.25
CA PRO A 153 2.72 7.36 -6.01
C PRO A 153 1.92 7.90 -4.82
N ARG A 154 2.13 7.30 -3.64
CA ARG A 154 1.51 7.84 -2.42
C ARG A 154 1.90 9.31 -2.23
N PRO A 155 0.98 10.16 -1.74
CA PRO A 155 1.30 11.56 -1.49
C PRO A 155 2.43 11.73 -0.48
N ALA A 156 3.31 12.71 -0.68
CA ALA A 156 4.34 13.09 0.28
C ALA A 156 3.75 13.74 1.52
N GLY A 157 4.48 13.67 2.64
CA GLY A 157 4.23 14.49 3.82
C GLY A 157 4.69 15.94 3.63
N ASN A 158 5.47 16.44 4.58
CA ASN A 158 6.00 17.81 4.55
C ASN A 158 7.27 17.98 3.69
N SER A 159 7.78 16.90 3.12
CA SER A 159 8.97 16.85 2.28
C SER A 159 8.61 16.44 0.86
N SER A 160 9.56 16.57 -0.07
CA SER A 160 9.43 16.02 -1.42
C SER A 160 9.54 14.49 -1.49
N PHE A 161 9.64 13.83 -0.35
CA PHE A 161 9.83 12.38 -0.26
C PHE A 161 8.51 11.66 -0.49
N GLN A 162 8.38 11.04 -1.65
CA GLN A 162 7.25 10.21 -2.04
C GLN A 162 7.73 8.78 -2.21
N VAL A 163 7.15 7.86 -1.47
CA VAL A 163 7.50 6.45 -1.58
C VAL A 163 6.27 5.56 -1.59
N SER A 164 6.32 4.54 -2.43
CA SER A 164 5.33 3.47 -2.50
C SER A 164 6.02 2.13 -2.24
N PRO A 165 5.40 1.25 -1.45
CA PRO A 165 6.04 -0.02 -1.12
C PRO A 165 5.97 -0.98 -2.29
N ILE A 166 7.04 -1.73 -2.50
CA ILE A 166 6.97 -2.96 -3.26
C ILE A 166 6.34 -4.05 -2.39
N GLY A 167 5.53 -4.88 -3.00
CA GLY A 167 4.91 -6.04 -2.36
C GLY A 167 4.84 -7.21 -3.33
N GLY A 168 4.63 -8.40 -2.80
CA GLY A 168 4.52 -9.59 -3.63
C GLY A 168 4.38 -10.83 -2.77
N PHE A 169 4.31 -11.97 -3.45
CA PHE A 169 4.30 -13.30 -2.85
C PHE A 169 5.41 -14.13 -3.46
N SER A 170 5.96 -15.04 -2.67
CA SER A 170 6.94 -16.02 -3.12
C SER A 170 6.33 -17.41 -3.02
N LEU A 171 6.58 -18.24 -4.03
CA LEU A 171 6.26 -19.66 -3.96
C LEU A 171 7.43 -20.39 -3.31
N GLY A 172 7.13 -21.18 -2.29
CA GLY A 172 8.13 -21.97 -1.56
C GLY A 172 7.77 -23.46 -1.51
N ILE A 173 8.78 -24.29 -1.36
CA ILE A 173 8.60 -25.72 -1.09
C ILE A 173 8.83 -25.95 0.40
N PRO A 174 7.86 -26.49 1.14
CA PRO A 174 8.04 -26.77 2.56
C PRO A 174 9.10 -27.87 2.76
N SER A 175 9.90 -27.73 3.82
CA SER A 175 11.02 -28.67 4.11
C SER A 175 10.57 -30.10 4.44
N ASN A 176 9.32 -30.29 4.79
CA ASN A 176 8.73 -31.58 5.14
C ASN A 176 8.08 -32.31 3.95
N ILE A 177 8.24 -31.82 2.72
CA ILE A 177 7.78 -32.52 1.52
C ILE A 177 8.70 -33.74 1.24
N SER A 178 8.11 -34.84 0.77
CA SER A 178 8.91 -35.98 0.42
C SER A 178 9.76 -35.73 -0.84
N PRO A 179 11.04 -36.13 -0.84
CA PRO A 179 12.01 -35.74 -1.88
C PRO A 179 11.58 -36.10 -3.31
N GLU A 180 10.87 -37.19 -3.48
CA GLU A 180 10.39 -37.67 -4.79
C GLU A 180 9.32 -36.73 -5.40
N LYS A 181 8.63 -35.91 -4.59
CA LYS A 181 7.65 -34.91 -5.06
C LYS A 181 8.29 -33.60 -5.50
N ILE A 182 9.51 -33.32 -5.05
CA ILE A 182 10.17 -32.03 -5.32
C ILE A 182 10.27 -31.73 -6.82
N PRO A 183 10.69 -32.66 -7.70
CA PRO A 183 10.78 -32.39 -9.14
C PRO A 183 9.42 -32.02 -9.76
N PHE A 184 8.35 -32.68 -9.33
CA PHE A 184 7.00 -32.37 -9.79
C PHE A 184 6.54 -30.98 -9.34
N VAL A 185 6.75 -30.62 -8.06
CA VAL A 185 6.41 -29.30 -7.53
C VAL A 185 7.22 -28.21 -8.23
N MET A 186 8.54 -28.42 -8.43
CA MET A 186 9.39 -27.49 -9.15
C MET A 186 8.96 -27.27 -10.59
N LYS A 187 8.51 -28.33 -11.29
CA LYS A 187 7.94 -28.19 -12.64
C LYS A 187 6.72 -27.28 -12.64
N ASN A 188 5.80 -27.45 -11.68
CA ASN A 188 4.62 -26.60 -11.58
C ASN A 188 4.97 -25.16 -11.21
N ILE A 189 5.88 -24.93 -10.27
CA ILE A 189 6.35 -23.56 -9.93
C ILE A 189 6.92 -22.88 -11.18
N ARG A 190 7.77 -23.55 -11.97
CA ARG A 190 8.32 -22.99 -13.21
C ARG A 190 7.23 -22.64 -14.22
N ASN A 191 6.19 -23.44 -14.33
CA ASN A 191 5.06 -23.11 -15.20
C ASN A 191 4.32 -21.86 -14.72
N PHE A 192 4.05 -21.73 -13.41
CA PHE A 192 3.36 -20.58 -12.85
C PHE A 192 4.13 -19.26 -12.97
N VAL A 193 5.46 -19.32 -13.06
CA VAL A 193 6.31 -18.14 -13.24
C VAL A 193 6.80 -17.98 -14.67
N SER A 194 6.31 -18.78 -15.61
CA SER A 194 6.68 -18.62 -17.03
C SER A 194 6.09 -17.33 -17.59
N PRO A 195 6.77 -16.69 -18.56
CA PRO A 195 6.25 -15.48 -19.19
C PRO A 195 4.84 -15.65 -19.77
N GLU A 196 4.56 -16.80 -20.38
CA GLU A 196 3.25 -17.10 -21.00
C GLU A 196 2.15 -17.18 -19.94
N PHE A 197 2.41 -17.86 -18.80
CA PHE A 197 1.43 -17.94 -17.71
C PHE A 197 1.23 -16.59 -17.05
N ILE A 198 2.30 -15.82 -16.81
CA ILE A 198 2.21 -14.49 -16.22
C ILE A 198 1.45 -13.53 -17.14
N LYS A 199 1.66 -13.57 -18.47
CA LYS A 199 0.89 -12.77 -19.43
C LYS A 199 -0.60 -13.13 -19.33
N TYR A 200 -0.93 -14.41 -19.39
CA TYR A 200 -2.31 -14.89 -19.23
C TYR A 200 -2.94 -14.41 -17.91
N TYR A 201 -2.18 -14.49 -16.80
CA TYR A 201 -2.64 -14.06 -15.48
C TYR A 201 -2.92 -12.55 -15.41
N ILE A 202 -2.09 -11.73 -16.08
CA ILE A 202 -2.30 -10.28 -16.17
C ILE A 202 -3.58 -9.96 -16.95
N GLU A 203 -3.78 -10.62 -18.06
CA GLU A 203 -4.95 -10.40 -18.92
C GLU A 203 -6.28 -10.80 -18.27
N HIS A 204 -6.24 -11.70 -17.27
CA HIS A 204 -7.43 -12.31 -16.68
C HIS A 204 -7.67 -12.03 -15.21
N GLY A 205 -6.73 -11.41 -14.49
CA GLY A 205 -6.97 -11.24 -13.07
C GLY A 205 -5.98 -10.45 -12.24
N SER A 206 -4.89 -9.95 -12.81
CA SER A 206 -3.94 -9.16 -12.03
C SER A 206 -3.11 -8.22 -12.90
N LEU A 207 -3.13 -6.94 -12.60
CA LEU A 207 -2.31 -5.94 -13.31
C LEU A 207 -0.95 -5.73 -12.62
N SER A 208 -0.26 -6.84 -12.32
CA SER A 208 1.10 -6.80 -11.78
C SER A 208 1.90 -8.02 -12.23
N SER A 209 3.20 -7.85 -12.43
CA SER A 209 4.10 -8.93 -12.82
C SER A 209 5.49 -8.75 -12.20
N PRO A 210 6.11 -9.83 -11.73
CA PRO A 210 7.52 -9.85 -11.36
C PRO A 210 8.44 -10.07 -12.58
N VAL A 211 7.89 -10.25 -13.79
CA VAL A 211 8.64 -10.62 -15.01
C VAL A 211 8.70 -9.41 -15.94
N PHE A 212 9.85 -8.77 -16.04
CA PHE A 212 10.07 -7.57 -16.84
C PHE A 212 9.74 -7.74 -18.33
N SER A 213 10.06 -8.88 -18.94
CA SER A 213 9.75 -9.14 -20.35
C SER A 213 8.25 -9.10 -20.62
N VAL A 214 7.44 -9.53 -19.67
CA VAL A 214 5.97 -9.49 -19.78
C VAL A 214 5.44 -8.08 -19.57
N VAL A 215 5.98 -7.34 -18.58
CA VAL A 215 5.59 -5.93 -18.35
C VAL A 215 5.93 -5.04 -19.54
N ASN A 216 6.97 -5.37 -20.31
CA ASN A 216 7.39 -4.63 -21.50
C ASN A 216 6.65 -5.05 -22.77
N ASP A 217 5.79 -6.06 -22.72
CA ASP A 217 4.94 -6.46 -23.84
C ASP A 217 3.94 -5.33 -24.16
N PRO A 218 3.86 -4.83 -25.43
CA PRO A 218 2.94 -3.75 -25.80
C PRO A 218 1.46 -4.07 -25.55
N GLU A 219 1.05 -5.33 -25.70
CA GLU A 219 -0.34 -5.76 -25.45
C GLU A 219 -0.66 -5.66 -23.95
N VAL A 220 0.26 -6.10 -23.10
CA VAL A 220 0.13 -5.99 -21.63
C VAL A 220 0.07 -4.51 -21.21
N ARG A 221 0.94 -3.66 -21.78
CA ARG A 221 0.94 -2.22 -21.45
C ARG A 221 -0.33 -1.52 -21.89
N ALA A 222 -0.97 -1.97 -22.96
CA ALA A 222 -2.24 -1.40 -23.45
C ALA A 222 -3.42 -1.68 -22.50
N LEU A 223 -3.31 -2.66 -21.60
CA LEU A 223 -4.37 -3.00 -20.65
C LEU A 223 -4.62 -1.89 -19.63
N SER A 224 -3.57 -1.21 -19.16
CA SER A 224 -3.70 -0.17 -18.15
C SER A 224 -2.51 0.80 -18.13
N PRO A 225 -2.76 2.11 -17.89
CA PRO A 225 -1.69 3.10 -17.69
C PRO A 225 -0.86 2.86 -16.43
N ILE A 226 -1.26 1.96 -15.54
CA ILE A 226 -0.56 1.63 -14.29
C ILE A 226 0.89 1.17 -14.54
N PHE A 227 1.13 0.44 -15.63
CA PHE A 227 2.48 -0.05 -15.98
C PHE A 227 3.45 1.09 -16.27
N ASN A 228 2.97 2.15 -16.94
CA ASN A 228 3.78 3.32 -17.23
C ASN A 228 4.09 4.13 -15.96
N GLU A 229 3.13 4.20 -15.03
CA GLU A 229 3.36 4.90 -13.75
C GLU A 229 4.32 4.12 -12.85
N ILE A 230 4.25 2.79 -12.81
CA ILE A 230 5.22 1.96 -12.08
C ILE A 230 6.64 2.17 -12.61
N ASP A 231 6.84 2.13 -13.92
CA ASP A 231 8.15 2.39 -14.54
C ASP A 231 8.69 3.79 -14.20
N LYS A 232 7.80 4.79 -14.18
CA LYS A 232 8.16 6.15 -13.81
C LYS A 232 8.56 6.23 -12.34
N MET A 233 7.78 5.60 -11.46
CA MET A 233 8.09 5.54 -10.02
C MET A 233 9.42 4.85 -9.75
N GLU A 234 9.74 3.78 -10.49
CA GLU A 234 11.02 3.08 -10.38
C GLU A 234 12.19 4.00 -10.80
N LYS A 235 12.07 4.65 -11.95
CA LYS A 235 13.10 5.60 -12.45
C LYS A 235 13.31 6.80 -11.53
N GLU A 236 12.26 7.23 -10.84
CA GLU A 236 12.29 8.33 -9.88
C GLU A 236 12.65 7.88 -8.45
N GLU A 237 13.04 6.62 -8.25
CA GLU A 237 13.39 6.02 -6.96
C GLU A 237 12.28 6.16 -5.89
N LYS A 238 11.02 6.11 -6.34
CA LYS A 238 9.82 6.21 -5.49
C LYS A 238 9.27 4.86 -5.03
N ILE A 239 9.86 3.77 -5.50
CA ILE A 239 9.51 2.41 -5.04
C ILE A 239 10.52 2.00 -3.98
N ILE A 240 10.01 1.57 -2.81
CA ILE A 240 10.86 1.17 -1.69
C ILE A 240 10.56 -0.25 -1.23
N GLU A 241 11.59 -1.01 -0.94
CA GLU A 241 11.51 -2.38 -0.43
C GLU A 241 11.34 -2.43 1.10
N TRP A 242 11.94 -1.49 1.82
CA TRP A 242 12.03 -1.48 3.28
C TRP A 242 10.76 -1.02 4.03
N ALA A 243 9.68 -0.67 3.34
CA ALA A 243 8.43 -0.31 4.00
C ALA A 243 7.83 -1.46 4.82
N ARG A 244 8.17 -2.69 4.48
CA ARG A 244 7.83 -3.89 5.23
C ARG A 244 9.09 -4.70 5.46
N TYR A 245 9.72 -4.50 6.61
CA TYR A 245 10.94 -5.23 6.94
C TYR A 245 10.71 -6.74 7.00
N PRO A 246 11.63 -7.55 6.48
CA PRO A 246 11.55 -9.01 6.55
C PRO A 246 11.92 -9.54 7.95
N LEU A 247 11.19 -9.08 8.95
CA LEU A 247 11.34 -9.53 10.34
C LEU A 247 10.37 -10.69 10.62
N PRO A 248 10.79 -11.74 11.31
CA PRO A 248 9.89 -12.82 11.72
C PRO A 248 8.70 -12.31 12.55
N THR A 249 8.91 -11.25 13.32
CA THR A 249 7.91 -10.62 14.20
C THR A 249 7.09 -9.52 13.52
N TYR A 250 7.29 -9.26 12.21
CA TYR A 250 6.60 -8.21 11.48
C TYR A 250 5.08 -8.25 11.67
N SER A 251 4.47 -9.43 11.48
CA SER A 251 3.02 -9.58 11.58
C SER A 251 2.50 -9.24 12.98
N ASN A 252 3.23 -9.61 14.03
CA ASN A 252 2.86 -9.30 15.41
C ASN A 252 2.91 -7.78 15.67
N ILE A 253 3.99 -7.12 15.21
CA ILE A 253 4.16 -5.67 15.36
C ILE A 253 3.01 -4.94 14.66
N ILE A 254 2.73 -5.31 13.42
CA ILE A 254 1.73 -4.61 12.58
C ILE A 254 0.32 -4.83 13.12
N GLU A 255 -0.02 -6.04 13.54
CA GLU A 255 -1.34 -6.31 14.13
C GLU A 255 -1.56 -5.48 15.41
N ASP A 256 -0.58 -5.47 16.29
CA ASP A 256 -0.62 -4.74 17.57
C ASP A 256 -0.69 -3.22 17.37
N VAL A 257 0.12 -2.68 16.45
CA VAL A 257 0.10 -1.27 16.08
C VAL A 257 -1.26 -0.88 15.50
N GLY A 258 -1.82 -1.72 14.62
CA GLY A 258 -3.12 -1.47 14.01
C GLY A 258 -4.26 -1.40 15.02
N HIS A 259 -4.23 -2.24 16.05
CA HIS A 259 -5.19 -2.17 17.14
C HIS A 259 -5.11 -0.85 17.92
N LYS A 260 -3.88 -0.40 18.23
CA LYS A 260 -3.67 0.84 18.99
C LYS A 260 -4.01 2.10 18.19
N ILE A 261 -3.58 2.16 16.95
CA ILE A 261 -3.90 3.30 16.05
C ILE A 261 -5.40 3.38 15.78
N TYR A 262 -6.10 2.24 15.72
CA TYR A 262 -7.56 2.21 15.62
C TYR A 262 -8.23 2.93 16.81
N GLU A 263 -7.72 2.74 18.02
CA GLU A 263 -8.24 3.42 19.21
C GLU A 263 -8.11 4.94 19.13
N TYR A 264 -7.02 5.45 18.56
CA TYR A 264 -6.86 6.89 18.34
C TYR A 264 -7.79 7.40 17.22
N ILE A 265 -7.83 6.72 16.07
CA ILE A 265 -8.54 7.21 14.89
C ILE A 265 -10.05 7.15 15.10
N PHE A 266 -10.57 6.03 15.60
CA PHE A 266 -12.01 5.77 15.66
C PHE A 266 -12.63 5.87 17.06
N LEU A 267 -11.85 5.68 18.12
CA LEU A 267 -12.33 5.70 19.51
C LEU A 267 -11.84 6.93 20.31
N ASN A 268 -11.22 7.92 19.65
CA ASN A 268 -10.76 9.19 20.22
C ASN A 268 -9.81 9.06 21.42
N LYS A 269 -9.03 7.97 21.49
CA LYS A 269 -7.96 7.84 22.47
C LYS A 269 -6.88 8.91 22.25
N ASP A 270 -6.20 9.32 23.33
CA ASP A 270 -5.11 10.28 23.22
C ASP A 270 -3.97 9.80 22.31
N LEU A 271 -3.48 10.68 21.43
CA LEU A 271 -2.47 10.34 20.43
C LEU A 271 -1.13 9.99 21.06
N GLU A 272 -0.67 10.80 22.02
CA GLU A 272 0.64 10.60 22.63
C GLU A 272 0.69 9.27 23.39
N THR A 273 -0.35 8.98 24.17
CA THR A 273 -0.52 7.71 24.87
C THR A 273 -0.57 6.52 23.89
N THR A 274 -1.27 6.68 22.78
CA THR A 274 -1.36 5.66 21.72
C THR A 274 0.01 5.36 21.11
N LEU A 275 0.75 6.40 20.72
CA LEU A 275 2.07 6.22 20.09
C LEU A 275 3.12 5.68 21.09
N LYS A 276 3.07 6.08 22.36
CA LYS A 276 3.89 5.46 23.42
C LYS A 276 3.61 3.97 23.55
N SER A 277 2.34 3.57 23.47
CA SER A 277 1.94 2.17 23.51
C SER A 277 2.40 1.40 22.27
N CYS A 278 2.33 2.01 21.07
CA CYS A 278 2.89 1.43 19.84
C CYS A 278 4.40 1.23 19.94
N GLN A 279 5.11 2.25 20.44
CA GLN A 279 6.57 2.20 20.63
C GLN A 279 6.98 1.06 21.54
N GLN A 280 6.35 0.95 22.72
CA GLN A 280 6.66 -0.08 23.71
C GLN A 280 6.38 -1.49 23.20
N SER A 281 5.22 -1.67 22.56
CA SER A 281 4.82 -2.96 22.01
C SER A 281 5.73 -3.41 20.88
N ALA A 282 6.00 -2.54 19.92
CA ALA A 282 6.89 -2.85 18.80
C ALA A 282 8.31 -3.16 19.29
N GLN A 283 8.86 -2.37 20.24
CA GLN A 283 10.19 -2.60 20.78
C GLN A 283 10.32 -3.96 21.46
N LYS A 284 9.26 -4.43 22.12
CA LYS A 284 9.23 -5.77 22.74
C LYS A 284 9.42 -6.90 21.73
N TYR A 285 8.91 -6.73 20.51
CA TYR A 285 9.07 -7.72 19.43
C TYR A 285 10.41 -7.60 18.69
N LEU A 286 11.13 -6.49 18.87
CA LEU A 286 12.42 -6.23 18.23
C LEU A 286 13.62 -6.64 19.09
N ASN A 287 13.42 -6.86 20.40
CA ASN A 287 14.42 -7.36 21.34
C ASN A 287 14.47 -8.89 21.30
#